data_9fa95b0c157f8b17c18ea4988f43c4e7
#
_entry.id   9fa95b0c157f8b17c18ea4988f43c4e7
#
_cell.length_a   1.000
_cell.length_b   1.000
_cell.length_c   1.000
_cell.angle_alpha   90.00
_cell.angle_beta   90.00
_cell.angle_gamma   90.00
#
_symmetry.space_group_name_H-M   'P 1'
#
loop_
_entity.id
_entity.type
_entity.pdbx_description
1 polymer ?
#
loop_
_entity_poly.entity_id
_entity_poly.type
_entity_poly.pdbx_seq_one_letter_code
_entity_poly.pdbx_strand_id
1 'polypeptide(L)'
;MNNYLPTDYQTFIATSRYARWIEDEQRRETWAETVQRYFDYMENHLADKYSYAMSDELRAELEEAVLNQDIMPSMRALMTAGPALDRCHVGGYNCSYLPVDSPRAFDETMYILMCGTGVGFSVERNCVEKLPIVNEHFEESDTVIKVGDSRPGWAKSLRELISLLYAGQIPKWDTSEVRPAGARLKTFGGRASGPARTTISNLNYCIALLKVFIYNRQFLNTIAFYRKAYTSATHENVHSLIKSTWAIHWYI
;
A
#
# COMPACT_ATOMS: atom_id res chain seq x y z
N MET A 1 -2.01 -25.71 -27.89
CA MET A 1 -2.27 -24.64 -26.93
C MET A 1 -2.13 -23.33 -27.66
N ASN A 2 -3.16 -22.51 -27.71
CA ASN A 2 -3.06 -21.18 -28.31
C ASN A 2 -2.11 -20.35 -27.44
N ASN A 3 -0.98 -19.96 -28.03
CA ASN A 3 -0.04 -19.09 -27.32
C ASN A 3 -0.46 -17.63 -27.61
N TYR A 4 -1.34 -17.10 -26.78
CA TYR A 4 -1.80 -15.71 -26.87
C TYR A 4 -0.69 -14.68 -26.63
N LEU A 5 0.42 -15.10 -26.02
CA LEU A 5 1.53 -14.21 -25.69
C LEU A 5 2.62 -14.37 -26.74
N PRO A 6 2.95 -13.29 -27.50
CA PRO A 6 3.83 -13.36 -28.67
C PRO A 6 5.29 -13.73 -28.34
N THR A 7 5.75 -13.44 -27.12
CA THR A 7 7.15 -13.62 -26.73
C THR A 7 7.32 -14.33 -25.40
N ASP A 8 8.46 -15.01 -25.21
CA ASP A 8 8.83 -15.64 -23.92
C ASP A 8 8.89 -14.62 -22.79
N TYR A 9 9.30 -13.38 -23.08
CA TYR A 9 9.34 -12.30 -22.09
C TYR A 9 7.93 -11.94 -21.59
N GLN A 10 6.95 -11.82 -22.48
CA GLN A 10 5.55 -11.57 -22.12
C GLN A 10 4.99 -12.74 -21.29
N THR A 11 5.30 -13.97 -21.69
CA THR A 11 4.93 -15.18 -20.93
C THR A 11 5.54 -15.16 -19.53
N PHE A 12 6.80 -14.79 -19.40
CA PHE A 12 7.48 -14.66 -18.10
C PHE A 12 6.82 -13.59 -17.24
N ILE A 13 6.51 -12.40 -17.80
CA ILE A 13 5.85 -11.32 -17.06
C ILE A 13 4.44 -11.73 -16.63
N ALA A 14 3.64 -12.31 -17.53
CA ALA A 14 2.30 -12.78 -17.20
C ALA A 14 2.33 -13.80 -16.06
N THR A 15 3.18 -14.82 -16.16
CA THR A 15 3.31 -15.86 -15.15
C THR A 15 3.86 -15.33 -13.82
N SER A 16 4.84 -14.43 -13.84
CA SER A 16 5.48 -13.94 -12.61
C SER A 16 4.69 -12.86 -11.89
N ARG A 17 3.87 -12.06 -12.61
CA ARG A 17 3.21 -10.87 -12.06
C ARG A 17 1.70 -10.98 -11.96
N TYR A 18 1.03 -11.64 -12.90
CA TYR A 18 -0.44 -11.69 -12.97
C TYR A 18 -1.00 -13.03 -12.50
N ALA A 19 -0.32 -14.14 -12.83
CA ALA A 19 -0.80 -15.49 -12.58
C ALA A 19 -0.80 -15.82 -11.08
N ARG A 20 -1.86 -16.44 -10.61
CA ARG A 20 -1.98 -16.99 -9.26
C ARG A 20 -1.44 -18.42 -9.22
N TRP A 21 -1.11 -18.84 -8.01
CA TRP A 21 -0.72 -20.21 -7.74
C TRP A 21 -1.98 -21.08 -7.53
N ILE A 22 -2.06 -22.18 -8.26
CA ILE A 22 -3.10 -23.20 -8.14
C ILE A 22 -2.52 -24.33 -7.29
N GLU A 23 -3.01 -24.48 -6.05
CA GLU A 23 -2.46 -25.44 -5.09
C GLU A 23 -2.68 -26.90 -5.54
N ASP A 24 -3.82 -27.22 -6.11
CA ASP A 24 -4.18 -28.59 -6.52
C ASP A 24 -3.32 -29.09 -7.69
N GLU A 25 -2.89 -28.19 -8.57
CA GLU A 25 -2.10 -28.50 -9.75
C GLU A 25 -0.60 -28.16 -9.57
N GLN A 26 -0.21 -27.57 -8.44
CA GLN A 26 1.17 -27.19 -8.12
C GLN A 26 1.83 -26.32 -9.22
N ARG A 27 1.05 -25.46 -9.86
CA ARG A 27 1.49 -24.55 -10.92
C ARG A 27 0.85 -23.18 -10.79
N ARG A 28 1.34 -22.26 -11.58
CA ARG A 28 0.68 -20.96 -11.78
C ARG A 28 -0.36 -21.05 -12.89
N GLU A 29 -1.34 -20.14 -12.83
CA GLU A 29 -2.31 -19.92 -13.92
C GLU A 29 -1.59 -19.68 -15.25
N THR A 30 -2.21 -20.10 -16.32
CA THR A 30 -1.92 -19.65 -17.69
C THR A 30 -2.48 -18.24 -17.90
N TRP A 31 -2.10 -17.60 -19.02
CA TRP A 31 -2.67 -16.29 -19.38
C TRP A 31 -4.21 -16.38 -19.56
N ALA A 32 -4.69 -17.39 -20.24
CA ALA A 32 -6.12 -17.60 -20.43
C ALA A 32 -6.87 -17.78 -19.09
N GLU A 33 -6.36 -18.58 -18.17
CA GLU A 33 -6.95 -18.75 -16.83
C GLU A 33 -6.92 -17.44 -16.02
N THR A 34 -5.89 -16.63 -16.16
CA THR A 34 -5.80 -15.31 -15.50
C THR A 34 -6.88 -14.37 -16.03
N VAL A 35 -7.08 -14.33 -17.35
CA VAL A 35 -8.11 -13.51 -18.02
C VAL A 35 -9.50 -14.00 -17.63
N GLN A 36 -9.75 -15.31 -17.71
CA GLN A 36 -11.02 -15.89 -17.31
C GLN A 36 -11.38 -15.56 -15.86
N ARG A 37 -10.46 -15.75 -14.91
CA ARG A 37 -10.65 -15.38 -13.49
C ARG A 37 -11.02 -13.92 -13.31
N TYR A 38 -10.42 -13.03 -14.09
CA TYR A 38 -10.73 -11.61 -14.04
C TYR A 38 -12.17 -11.33 -14.46
N PHE A 39 -12.60 -11.91 -15.57
CA PHE A 39 -13.97 -11.72 -16.07
C PHE A 39 -15.01 -12.40 -15.19
N ASP A 40 -14.77 -13.60 -14.69
CA ASP A 40 -15.64 -14.28 -13.72
C ASP A 40 -15.86 -13.44 -12.47
N TYR A 41 -14.78 -12.83 -11.96
CA TYR A 41 -14.87 -11.93 -10.81
C TYR A 41 -15.70 -10.68 -11.11
N MET A 42 -15.43 -10.02 -12.24
CA MET A 42 -16.13 -8.78 -12.60
C MET A 42 -17.61 -9.01 -12.88
N GLU A 43 -17.96 -10.09 -13.57
CA GLU A 43 -19.33 -10.45 -13.85
C GLU A 43 -20.10 -10.71 -12.56
N ASN A 44 -19.56 -11.56 -11.68
CA ASN A 44 -20.17 -11.84 -10.38
C ASN A 44 -20.32 -10.55 -9.55
N HIS A 45 -19.30 -9.70 -9.53
CA HIS A 45 -19.35 -8.44 -8.79
C HIS A 45 -20.41 -7.47 -9.34
N LEU A 46 -20.57 -7.39 -10.66
CA LEU A 46 -21.60 -6.57 -11.31
C LEU A 46 -22.99 -7.09 -11.05
N ALA A 47 -23.17 -8.42 -11.11
CA ALA A 47 -24.46 -9.07 -10.81
C ALA A 47 -24.86 -8.85 -9.35
N ASP A 48 -23.95 -9.11 -8.41
CA ASP A 48 -24.22 -9.04 -6.97
C ASP A 48 -24.46 -7.62 -6.45
N LYS A 49 -23.68 -6.65 -6.95
CA LYS A 49 -23.72 -5.28 -6.42
C LYS A 49 -24.64 -4.35 -7.18
N TYR A 50 -24.80 -4.56 -8.47
CA TYR A 50 -25.50 -3.64 -9.36
C TYR A 50 -26.66 -4.28 -10.09
N SER A 51 -26.93 -5.59 -9.87
CA SER A 51 -27.95 -6.37 -10.58
C SER A 51 -27.81 -6.27 -12.10
N TYR A 52 -26.55 -6.12 -12.57
CA TYR A 52 -26.24 -6.04 -13.99
C TYR A 52 -25.76 -7.39 -14.48
N ALA A 53 -26.47 -7.95 -15.47
CA ALA A 53 -26.07 -9.16 -16.18
C ALA A 53 -25.36 -8.76 -17.48
N MET A 54 -24.10 -9.18 -17.62
CA MET A 54 -23.37 -9.03 -18.88
C MET A 54 -23.92 -10.05 -19.88
N SER A 55 -24.10 -9.65 -21.16
CA SER A 55 -24.48 -10.64 -22.17
C SER A 55 -23.29 -11.52 -22.56
N ASP A 56 -23.57 -12.76 -22.94
CA ASP A 56 -22.52 -13.71 -23.34
C ASP A 56 -21.69 -13.20 -24.51
N GLU A 57 -22.33 -12.49 -25.46
CA GLU A 57 -21.66 -11.91 -26.62
C GLU A 57 -20.66 -10.82 -26.18
N LEU A 58 -21.10 -9.90 -25.31
CA LEU A 58 -20.23 -8.82 -24.81
C LEU A 58 -19.06 -9.40 -24.00
N ARG A 59 -19.35 -10.40 -23.15
CA ARG A 59 -18.30 -11.08 -22.40
C ARG A 59 -17.26 -11.70 -23.30
N ALA A 60 -17.71 -12.47 -24.32
CA ALA A 60 -16.80 -13.13 -25.26
C ALA A 60 -15.94 -12.13 -26.05
N GLU A 61 -16.53 -11.03 -26.51
CA GLU A 61 -15.81 -9.96 -27.23
C GLU A 61 -14.72 -9.34 -26.35
N LEU A 62 -15.06 -8.98 -25.11
CA LEU A 62 -14.11 -8.35 -24.18
C LEU A 62 -13.01 -9.33 -23.74
N GLU A 63 -13.37 -10.58 -23.49
CA GLU A 63 -12.41 -11.63 -23.11
C GLU A 63 -11.41 -11.89 -24.24
N GLU A 64 -11.89 -12.01 -25.48
CA GLU A 64 -11.05 -12.18 -26.67
C GLU A 64 -10.10 -10.99 -26.86
N ALA A 65 -10.59 -9.77 -26.73
CA ALA A 65 -9.77 -8.56 -26.82
C ALA A 65 -8.65 -8.50 -25.78
N VAL A 66 -8.92 -8.95 -24.55
CA VAL A 66 -7.89 -9.04 -23.49
C VAL A 66 -6.92 -10.20 -23.75
N LEU A 67 -7.41 -11.35 -24.19
CA LEU A 67 -6.57 -12.51 -24.53
C LEU A 67 -5.56 -12.15 -25.63
N ASN A 68 -6.00 -11.44 -26.66
CA ASN A 68 -5.19 -10.99 -27.78
C ASN A 68 -4.34 -9.75 -27.45
N GLN A 69 -4.51 -9.15 -26.27
CA GLN A 69 -3.82 -7.92 -25.83
C GLN A 69 -4.21 -6.66 -26.63
N ASP A 70 -5.35 -6.66 -27.30
CA ASP A 70 -5.89 -5.47 -27.98
C ASP A 70 -6.27 -4.40 -26.96
N ILE A 71 -6.77 -4.84 -25.80
CA ILE A 71 -7.00 -4.02 -24.61
C ILE A 71 -6.39 -4.68 -23.38
N MET A 72 -5.95 -3.86 -22.41
CA MET A 72 -5.39 -4.37 -21.17
C MET A 72 -6.07 -3.74 -19.94
N PRO A 73 -6.72 -4.53 -19.09
CA PRO A 73 -7.17 -4.07 -17.79
C PRO A 73 -5.99 -3.63 -16.92
N SER A 74 -6.29 -2.93 -15.82
CA SER A 74 -5.27 -2.60 -14.83
C SER A 74 -4.50 -3.86 -14.39
N MET A 75 -3.17 -3.76 -14.35
CA MET A 75 -2.31 -4.84 -13.84
C MET A 75 -2.76 -5.31 -12.45
N ARG A 76 -3.11 -4.39 -11.58
CA ARG A 76 -3.58 -4.71 -10.22
C ARG A 76 -4.92 -5.42 -10.23
N ALA A 77 -5.84 -5.01 -11.08
CA ALA A 77 -7.13 -5.68 -11.21
C ALA A 77 -6.97 -7.12 -11.72
N LEU A 78 -6.18 -7.35 -12.77
CA LEU A 78 -5.84 -8.70 -13.25
C LEU A 78 -5.18 -9.56 -12.18
N MET A 79 -4.22 -9.01 -11.43
CA MET A 79 -3.49 -9.74 -10.39
C MET A 79 -4.38 -10.08 -9.19
N THR A 80 -5.30 -9.18 -8.80
CA THR A 80 -6.02 -9.24 -7.53
C THR A 80 -7.48 -9.67 -7.64
N ALA A 81 -8.05 -9.77 -8.87
CA ALA A 81 -9.42 -10.19 -9.09
C ALA A 81 -9.76 -11.50 -8.34
N GLY A 82 -10.85 -11.49 -7.58
CA GLY A 82 -11.28 -12.55 -6.68
C GLY A 82 -11.15 -12.18 -5.20
N PRO A 83 -10.89 -13.12 -4.27
CA PRO A 83 -10.95 -12.91 -2.82
C PRO A 83 -10.09 -11.76 -2.27
N ALA A 84 -9.06 -11.35 -3.01
CA ALA A 84 -8.23 -10.22 -2.61
C ALA A 84 -8.96 -8.88 -2.79
N LEU A 85 -9.67 -8.70 -3.91
CA LEU A 85 -10.51 -7.52 -4.15
C LEU A 85 -11.75 -7.51 -3.26
N ASP A 86 -12.38 -8.66 -2.99
CA ASP A 86 -13.51 -8.74 -2.05
C ASP A 86 -13.15 -8.22 -0.67
N ARG A 87 -11.93 -8.52 -0.22
CA ARG A 87 -11.42 -8.03 1.07
C ARG A 87 -11.00 -6.57 1.04
N CYS A 88 -10.53 -6.07 -0.10
CA CYS A 88 -9.99 -4.72 -0.21
C CYS A 88 -9.96 -4.24 -1.67
N HIS A 89 -10.98 -3.50 -2.06
CA HIS A 89 -11.10 -2.93 -3.41
C HIS A 89 -9.95 -1.96 -3.75
N VAL A 90 -9.38 -1.28 -2.76
CA VAL A 90 -8.23 -0.39 -2.95
C VAL A 90 -7.05 -1.11 -3.60
N GLY A 91 -6.88 -2.40 -3.33
CA GLY A 91 -5.83 -3.22 -3.95
C GLY A 91 -5.92 -3.35 -5.48
N GLY A 92 -7.05 -3.03 -6.08
CA GLY A 92 -7.25 -3.03 -7.54
C GLY A 92 -6.70 -1.80 -8.26
N TYR A 93 -6.30 -0.76 -7.52
CA TYR A 93 -5.75 0.47 -8.09
C TYR A 93 -4.22 0.45 -8.09
N ASN A 94 -3.61 0.93 -9.17
CA ASN A 94 -2.15 1.05 -9.27
C ASN A 94 -1.64 2.26 -8.48
N CYS A 95 -2.32 3.40 -8.60
CA CYS A 95 -1.91 4.68 -8.04
C CYS A 95 -3.10 5.42 -7.43
N SER A 96 -2.79 6.27 -6.47
CA SER A 96 -3.72 7.19 -5.83
C SER A 96 -3.04 8.51 -5.52
N TYR A 97 -3.80 9.49 -5.09
CA TYR A 97 -3.31 10.79 -4.66
C TYR A 97 -4.14 11.26 -3.46
N LEU A 98 -3.47 11.92 -2.52
CA LEU A 98 -4.14 12.65 -1.45
C LEU A 98 -3.37 13.92 -1.03
N PRO A 99 -4.04 15.01 -0.64
CA PRO A 99 -3.40 16.15 -0.02
C PRO A 99 -3.12 15.90 1.46
N VAL A 100 -2.02 16.43 1.99
CA VAL A 100 -1.71 16.39 3.43
C VAL A 100 -2.32 17.63 4.08
N ASP A 101 -3.63 17.63 4.23
CA ASP A 101 -4.42 18.75 4.77
C ASP A 101 -5.15 18.42 6.08
N SER A 102 -5.01 17.20 6.55
CA SER A 102 -5.52 16.73 7.83
C SER A 102 -4.59 15.69 8.45
N PRO A 103 -4.60 15.49 9.78
CA PRO A 103 -3.80 14.44 10.44
C PRO A 103 -4.11 13.03 9.92
N ARG A 104 -5.29 12.82 9.35
CA ARG A 104 -5.70 11.54 8.78
C ARG A 104 -4.98 11.19 7.50
N ALA A 105 -4.44 12.16 6.77
CA ALA A 105 -3.68 11.90 5.56
C ALA A 105 -2.52 10.92 5.78
N PHE A 106 -1.95 10.89 6.99
CA PHE A 106 -0.83 10.00 7.32
C PHE A 106 -1.27 8.52 7.42
N ASP A 107 -2.33 8.24 8.17
CA ASP A 107 -2.83 6.86 8.33
C ASP A 107 -3.52 6.35 7.07
N GLU A 108 -4.17 7.21 6.31
CA GLU A 108 -4.77 6.89 5.01
C GLU A 108 -3.68 6.55 3.99
N THR A 109 -2.60 7.35 3.91
CA THR A 109 -1.43 7.03 3.07
C THR A 109 -0.86 5.66 3.42
N MET A 110 -0.63 5.38 4.71
CA MET A 110 -0.10 4.10 5.16
C MET A 110 -1.03 2.95 4.79
N TYR A 111 -2.33 3.10 5.00
CA TYR A 111 -3.32 2.07 4.65
C TYR A 111 -3.32 1.76 3.15
N ILE A 112 -3.33 2.80 2.30
CA ILE A 112 -3.34 2.65 0.85
C ILE A 112 -2.05 1.97 0.36
N LEU A 113 -0.88 2.38 0.90
CA LEU A 113 0.40 1.74 0.60
C LEU A 113 0.40 0.27 1.01
N MET A 114 -0.15 -0.08 2.18
CA MET A 114 -0.27 -1.47 2.63
C MET A 114 -1.25 -2.29 1.77
N CYS A 115 -2.15 -1.65 1.03
CA CYS A 115 -2.97 -2.32 0.01
C CYS A 115 -2.21 -2.53 -1.30
N GLY A 116 -0.95 -2.06 -1.39
CA GLY A 116 -0.09 -2.21 -2.56
C GLY A 116 -0.31 -1.14 -3.63
N THR A 117 -1.12 -0.13 -3.37
CA THR A 117 -1.37 1.01 -4.26
C THR A 117 -0.33 2.09 -4.00
N GLY A 118 0.28 2.65 -5.04
CA GLY A 118 1.19 3.79 -4.93
C GLY A 118 0.42 5.05 -4.51
N VAL A 119 1.04 5.89 -3.66
CA VAL A 119 0.42 7.13 -3.18
C VAL A 119 1.29 8.31 -3.56
N GLY A 120 0.75 9.21 -4.40
CA GLY A 120 1.24 10.57 -4.56
C GLY A 120 0.60 11.46 -3.49
N PHE A 121 1.34 12.40 -2.95
CA PHE A 121 0.82 13.31 -1.94
C PHE A 121 1.27 14.76 -2.19
N SER A 122 0.43 15.72 -1.79
CA SER A 122 0.79 17.14 -1.80
C SER A 122 1.04 17.64 -0.40
N VAL A 123 2.18 18.31 -0.24
CA VAL A 123 2.56 19.08 0.96
C VAL A 123 2.69 20.57 0.64
N GLU A 124 1.94 21.03 -0.34
CA GLU A 124 1.87 22.45 -0.69
C GLU A 124 1.31 23.27 0.47
N ARG A 125 1.66 24.55 0.49
CA ARG A 125 1.27 25.46 1.58
C ARG A 125 -0.21 25.47 1.85
N ASN A 126 -1.04 25.56 0.81
CA ASN A 126 -2.49 25.55 0.89
C ASN A 126 -3.10 24.27 1.51
N CYS A 127 -2.35 23.15 1.47
CA CYS A 127 -2.73 21.91 2.15
C CYS A 127 -2.23 21.91 3.59
N VAL A 128 -0.94 22.14 3.81
CA VAL A 128 -0.30 22.04 5.13
C VAL A 128 -0.80 23.09 6.12
N GLU A 129 -1.22 24.28 5.65
CA GLU A 129 -1.80 25.32 6.51
C GLU A 129 -3.11 24.90 7.19
N LYS A 130 -3.79 23.88 6.67
CA LYS A 130 -5.01 23.34 7.27
C LYS A 130 -4.76 22.39 8.44
N LEU A 131 -3.51 21.91 8.58
CA LEU A 131 -3.15 21.03 9.69
C LEU A 131 -3.25 21.75 11.03
N PRO A 132 -3.67 21.06 12.11
CA PRO A 132 -3.69 21.63 13.45
C PRO A 132 -2.31 22.14 13.87
N ILE A 133 -2.31 23.07 14.79
CA ILE A 133 -1.06 23.54 15.43
C ILE A 133 -0.55 22.42 16.34
N VAL A 134 0.74 22.16 16.27
CA VAL A 134 1.40 21.18 17.10
C VAL A 134 1.75 21.78 18.45
N ASN A 135 1.69 20.96 19.50
CA ASN A 135 2.15 21.37 20.81
C ASN A 135 3.66 21.61 20.80
N GLU A 136 4.10 22.68 21.46
CA GLU A 136 5.53 23.02 21.58
C GLU A 136 6.29 22.09 22.53
N HIS A 137 5.59 21.53 23.51
CA HIS A 137 6.14 20.65 24.53
C HIS A 137 5.67 19.22 24.30
N PHE A 138 6.61 18.28 24.43
CA PHE A 138 6.35 16.85 24.33
C PHE A 138 6.75 16.16 25.63
N GLU A 139 5.82 15.43 26.22
CA GLU A 139 6.02 14.67 27.45
C GLU A 139 5.80 13.17 27.19
N GLU A 140 6.58 12.34 27.86
CA GLU A 140 6.35 10.90 27.82
C GLU A 140 5.02 10.56 28.49
N SER A 141 4.21 9.76 27.81
CA SER A 141 2.92 9.29 28.30
C SER A 141 2.98 7.81 28.65
N ASP A 142 2.22 7.40 29.65
CA ASP A 142 2.02 5.98 29.97
C ASP A 142 1.04 5.28 29.00
N THR A 143 0.47 6.03 28.05
CA THR A 143 -0.39 5.46 27.02
C THR A 143 0.37 4.46 26.17
N VAL A 144 -0.16 3.25 26.06
CA VAL A 144 0.42 2.17 25.25
C VAL A 144 -0.43 1.95 24.01
N ILE A 145 0.15 2.19 22.84
CA ILE A 145 -0.49 1.88 21.55
C ILE A 145 -0.27 0.41 21.24
N LYS A 146 -1.34 -0.37 21.22
CA LYS A 146 -1.33 -1.78 20.86
C LYS A 146 -1.54 -1.95 19.36
N VAL A 147 -0.55 -2.55 18.69
CA VAL A 147 -0.57 -2.72 17.24
C VAL A 147 -1.28 -4.02 16.88
N GLY A 148 -2.46 -3.92 16.25
CA GLY A 148 -3.17 -5.09 15.74
C GLY A 148 -2.53 -5.65 14.46
N ASP A 149 -2.48 -6.99 14.34
CA ASP A 149 -1.85 -7.69 13.21
C ASP A 149 -2.71 -7.68 11.94
N SER A 150 -3.01 -6.49 11.45
CA SER A 150 -3.79 -6.27 10.23
C SER A 150 -3.48 -4.90 9.62
N ARG A 151 -3.76 -4.71 8.32
CA ARG A 151 -3.60 -3.39 7.67
C ARG A 151 -4.38 -2.28 8.38
N PRO A 152 -5.69 -2.47 8.70
CA PRO A 152 -6.41 -1.49 9.49
C PRO A 152 -5.82 -1.28 10.90
N GLY A 153 -5.29 -2.35 11.54
CA GLY A 153 -4.64 -2.27 12.85
C GLY A 153 -3.41 -1.38 12.83
N TRP A 154 -2.54 -1.54 11.86
CA TRP A 154 -1.36 -0.68 11.66
C TRP A 154 -1.76 0.78 11.36
N ALA A 155 -2.72 1.02 10.46
CA ALA A 155 -3.21 2.35 10.16
C ALA A 155 -3.83 3.02 11.39
N LYS A 156 -4.63 2.27 12.17
CA LYS A 156 -5.21 2.75 13.43
C LYS A 156 -4.12 3.16 14.42
N SER A 157 -3.10 2.33 14.60
CA SER A 157 -1.98 2.63 15.50
C SER A 157 -1.22 3.89 15.09
N LEU A 158 -1.01 4.11 13.79
CA LEU A 158 -0.42 5.35 13.29
C LEU A 158 -1.32 6.56 13.55
N ARG A 159 -2.63 6.42 13.36
CA ARG A 159 -3.60 7.48 13.69
C ARG A 159 -3.55 7.87 15.15
N GLU A 160 -3.54 6.89 16.04
CA GLU A 160 -3.43 7.11 17.49
C GLU A 160 -2.12 7.82 17.84
N LEU A 161 -1.00 7.38 17.24
CA LEU A 161 0.29 8.04 17.40
C LEU A 161 0.24 9.52 16.97
N ILE A 162 -0.25 9.79 15.77
CA ILE A 162 -0.32 11.17 15.25
C ILE A 162 -1.20 12.04 16.15
N SER A 163 -2.34 11.52 16.60
CA SER A 163 -3.23 12.24 17.52
C SER A 163 -2.56 12.57 18.85
N LEU A 164 -1.83 11.62 19.45
CA LEU A 164 -1.10 11.83 20.69
C LEU A 164 0.06 12.83 20.53
N LEU A 165 0.79 12.74 19.41
CA LEU A 165 1.86 13.70 19.11
C LEU A 165 1.31 15.13 18.92
N TYR A 166 0.17 15.31 18.27
CA TYR A 166 -0.48 16.62 18.21
C TYR A 166 -0.91 17.15 19.57
N ALA A 167 -1.24 16.24 20.51
CA ALA A 167 -1.53 16.58 21.91
C ALA A 167 -0.25 16.77 22.77
N GLY A 168 0.95 16.62 22.20
CA GLY A 168 2.22 16.74 22.93
C GLY A 168 2.61 15.50 23.73
N GLN A 169 1.96 14.35 23.49
CA GLN A 169 2.23 13.11 24.21
C GLN A 169 3.03 12.12 23.38
N ILE A 170 4.06 11.51 23.98
CA ILE A 170 4.88 10.45 23.38
C ILE A 170 4.43 9.12 23.98
N PRO A 171 3.70 8.27 23.22
CA PRO A 171 3.23 6.98 23.71
C PRO A 171 4.31 5.90 23.67
N LYS A 172 4.05 4.81 24.41
CA LYS A 172 4.76 3.54 24.33
C LYS A 172 4.10 2.63 23.27
N TRP A 173 4.81 1.59 22.84
CA TRP A 173 4.34 0.65 21.83
C TRP A 173 4.27 -0.77 22.37
N ASP A 174 3.20 -1.48 22.01
CA ASP A 174 3.06 -2.91 22.18
C ASP A 174 2.82 -3.57 20.81
N THR A 175 3.76 -4.38 20.38
CA THR A 175 3.72 -5.15 19.12
C THR A 175 3.58 -6.65 19.37
N SER A 176 3.19 -7.07 20.55
CA SER A 176 3.11 -8.48 20.96
C SER A 176 2.13 -9.30 20.13
N GLU A 177 1.10 -8.65 19.56
CA GLU A 177 0.11 -9.30 18.71
C GLU A 177 0.56 -9.43 17.24
N VAL A 178 1.65 -8.76 16.84
CA VAL A 178 2.11 -8.78 15.45
C VAL A 178 2.77 -10.12 15.13
N ARG A 179 2.36 -10.74 14.02
CA ARG A 179 2.92 -12.03 13.57
C ARG A 179 4.43 -11.97 13.37
N PRO A 180 5.13 -13.09 13.59
CA PRO A 180 6.58 -13.14 13.45
C PRO A 180 7.01 -12.96 11.98
N ALA A 181 8.27 -12.56 11.79
CA ALA A 181 8.89 -12.48 10.48
C ALA A 181 8.84 -13.82 9.75
N GLY A 182 8.58 -13.79 8.45
CA GLY A 182 8.47 -14.98 7.61
C GLY A 182 7.10 -15.65 7.60
N ALA A 183 6.15 -15.25 8.44
CA ALA A 183 4.77 -15.77 8.39
C ALA A 183 4.11 -15.45 7.04
N ARG A 184 3.34 -16.40 6.50
CA ARG A 184 2.69 -16.28 5.18
C ARG A 184 1.57 -15.22 5.21
N LEU A 185 1.57 -14.33 4.23
CA LEU A 185 0.51 -13.33 4.06
C LEU A 185 -0.66 -13.95 3.30
N LYS A 186 -1.89 -13.81 3.85
CA LYS A 186 -3.08 -14.52 3.34
C LYS A 186 -3.74 -13.83 2.14
N THR A 187 -3.54 -12.53 1.94
CA THR A 187 -4.34 -11.75 0.98
C THR A 187 -3.67 -11.64 -0.39
N PHE A 188 -2.41 -11.24 -0.43
CA PHE A 188 -1.67 -11.00 -1.68
C PHE A 188 -0.48 -11.95 -1.86
N GLY A 189 -0.32 -12.92 -0.95
CA GLY A 189 0.87 -13.76 -0.91
C GLY A 189 2.08 -13.03 -0.32
N GLY A 190 3.22 -13.70 -0.27
CA GLY A 190 4.44 -13.16 0.34
C GLY A 190 4.58 -13.52 1.81
N ARG A 191 5.59 -12.94 2.47
CA ARG A 191 5.93 -13.20 3.86
C ARG A 191 5.93 -11.92 4.68
N ALA A 192 5.52 -12.02 5.95
CA ALA A 192 5.52 -10.91 6.88
C ALA A 192 6.94 -10.48 7.26
N SER A 193 7.18 -9.19 7.40
CA SER A 193 8.45 -8.64 7.92
C SER A 193 8.61 -8.85 9.44
N GLY A 194 7.49 -9.09 10.14
CA GLY A 194 7.44 -9.24 11.60
C GLY A 194 7.59 -7.91 12.36
N PRO A 195 7.55 -7.97 13.71
CA PRO A 195 7.74 -6.81 14.57
C PRO A 195 9.22 -6.47 14.75
N ALA A 196 10.03 -6.56 13.71
CA ALA A 196 11.47 -6.36 13.81
C ALA A 196 11.80 -4.97 14.35
N ARG A 197 12.93 -4.87 15.09
CA ARG A 197 13.51 -3.61 15.58
C ARG A 197 13.55 -2.52 14.50
N THR A 198 13.75 -2.92 13.24
CA THR A 198 13.76 -2.04 12.07
C THR A 198 12.43 -1.34 11.83
N THR A 199 11.29 -2.01 12.03
CA THR A 199 9.96 -1.40 11.86
C THR A 199 9.69 -0.38 12.96
N ILE A 200 10.05 -0.70 14.22
CA ILE A 200 9.94 0.22 15.36
C ILE A 200 10.95 1.38 15.22
N SER A 201 12.18 1.08 14.79
CA SER A 201 13.19 2.12 14.53
C SER A 201 12.77 3.05 13.38
N ASN A 202 12.20 2.50 12.31
CA ASN A 202 11.67 3.31 11.20
C ASN A 202 10.45 4.12 11.64
N LEU A 203 9.60 3.59 12.49
CA LEU A 203 8.46 4.31 13.06
C LEU A 203 8.94 5.43 14.00
N ASN A 204 9.95 5.16 14.86
CA ASN A 204 10.60 6.18 15.69
C ASN A 204 11.29 7.24 14.84
N TYR A 205 11.84 6.88 13.69
CA TYR A 205 12.41 7.82 12.74
C TYR A 205 11.33 8.64 12.03
N CYS A 206 10.20 8.03 11.65
CA CYS A 206 9.03 8.76 11.16
C CYS A 206 8.46 9.71 12.23
N ILE A 207 8.47 9.31 13.50
CA ILE A 207 8.12 10.17 14.64
C ILE A 207 9.11 11.34 14.76
N ALA A 208 10.40 11.08 14.65
CA ALA A 208 11.43 12.13 14.71
C ALA A 208 11.30 13.10 13.51
N LEU A 209 11.07 12.58 12.31
CA LEU A 209 10.80 13.40 11.12
C LEU A 209 9.50 14.18 11.25
N LEU A 210 8.43 13.57 11.76
CA LEU A 210 7.19 14.26 12.07
C LEU A 210 7.38 15.34 13.12
N LYS A 211 8.13 15.07 14.20
CA LYS A 211 8.49 16.09 15.19
C LYS A 211 9.22 17.26 14.54
N VAL A 212 10.21 17.01 13.68
CA VAL A 212 10.95 18.05 12.95
C VAL A 212 10.05 18.79 11.97
N PHE A 213 9.19 18.07 11.24
CA PHE A 213 8.25 18.63 10.28
C PHE A 213 7.16 19.45 10.98
N ILE A 214 6.70 18.98 12.11
CA ILE A 214 5.67 19.59 12.94
C ILE A 214 6.24 20.79 13.69
N TYR A 215 7.44 20.69 14.26
CA TYR A 215 8.09 21.75 15.04
C TYR A 215 8.48 22.98 14.19
N ASN A 216 8.76 22.76 12.90
CA ASN A 216 9.21 23.83 12.00
C ASN A 216 8.10 24.34 11.05
N ARG A 217 6.97 24.79 11.61
CA ARG A 217 5.95 25.52 10.84
C ARG A 217 6.50 26.79 10.15
N GLN A 218 7.62 27.32 10.64
CA GLN A 218 8.37 28.42 10.01
C GLN A 218 9.26 27.97 8.84
N PHE A 219 9.47 26.66 8.67
CA PHE A 219 10.29 26.09 7.60
C PHE A 219 9.47 25.78 6.34
N LEU A 220 8.79 26.79 5.84
CA LEU A 220 8.19 26.79 4.49
C LEU A 220 9.22 26.76 3.34
N ASN A 221 10.49 26.67 3.67
CA ASN A 221 11.58 26.28 2.77
C ASN A 221 11.87 24.77 2.86
N THR A 222 10.82 23.97 2.97
CA THR A 222 10.92 22.49 3.12
C THR A 222 11.67 21.85 1.95
N ILE A 223 11.60 22.42 0.76
CA ILE A 223 12.42 22.00 -0.39
C ILE A 223 13.91 22.23 -0.14
N ALA A 224 14.29 23.31 0.52
CA ALA A 224 15.69 23.60 0.89
C ALA A 224 16.15 22.66 2.02
N PHE A 225 15.28 22.28 2.94
CA PHE A 225 15.59 21.31 4.01
C PHE A 225 15.73 19.90 3.45
N TYR A 226 14.85 19.44 2.58
CA TYR A 226 15.02 18.17 1.85
C TYR A 226 16.30 18.18 1.03
N ARG A 227 16.61 19.28 0.37
CA ARG A 227 17.86 19.45 -0.38
C ARG A 227 19.08 19.43 0.55
N LYS A 228 18.98 20.03 1.74
CA LYS A 228 20.06 20.07 2.73
C LYS A 228 20.20 18.76 3.52
N ALA A 229 19.11 18.09 3.83
CA ALA A 229 19.10 16.74 4.41
C ALA A 229 19.59 15.71 3.38
N TYR A 230 19.26 15.87 2.11
CA TYR A 230 19.77 15.05 1.00
C TYR A 230 21.27 15.26 0.76
N THR A 231 21.80 16.45 1.02
CA THR A 231 23.23 16.77 0.87
C THR A 231 24.04 16.51 2.15
N SER A 232 23.43 16.45 3.33
CA SER A 232 24.11 16.22 4.61
C SER A 232 23.90 14.81 5.20
N ALA A 233 22.84 14.10 4.78
CA ALA A 233 22.71 12.68 5.09
C ALA A 233 23.67 11.89 4.20
N THR A 234 24.53 11.09 4.82
CA THR A 234 25.34 10.12 4.08
C THR A 234 24.41 9.28 3.21
N HIS A 235 24.81 9.03 1.98
CA HIS A 235 24.07 8.35 0.91
C HIS A 235 23.34 7.07 1.39
N GLU A 236 23.83 6.42 2.44
CA GLU A 236 23.29 5.22 3.06
C GLU A 236 21.97 5.44 3.82
N ASN A 237 21.80 6.55 4.50
CA ASN A 237 20.61 6.81 5.33
C ASN A 237 19.38 7.20 4.49
N VAL A 238 19.57 7.96 3.42
CA VAL A 238 18.48 8.32 2.49
C VAL A 238 18.11 7.13 1.61
N HIS A 239 19.11 6.35 1.19
CA HIS A 239 18.89 5.12 0.43
C HIS A 239 18.18 4.05 1.25
N SER A 240 18.44 3.97 2.56
CA SER A 240 17.74 3.10 3.51
C SER A 240 16.29 3.55 3.69
N LEU A 241 16.02 4.85 3.77
CA LEU A 241 14.66 5.41 3.90
C LEU A 241 13.84 5.19 2.63
N ILE A 242 14.41 5.47 1.46
CA ILE A 242 13.79 5.19 0.18
C ILE A 242 13.62 3.68 0.00
N LYS A 243 14.62 2.87 0.34
CA LYS A 243 14.50 1.41 0.30
C LYS A 243 13.46 0.88 1.28
N SER A 244 13.31 1.42 2.49
CA SER A 244 12.28 0.98 3.43
C SER A 244 10.87 1.38 2.98
N THR A 245 10.71 2.56 2.38
CA THR A 245 9.44 2.98 1.77
C THR A 245 9.13 2.15 0.51
N TRP A 246 10.16 1.83 -0.30
CA TRP A 246 10.05 0.95 -1.46
C TRP A 246 9.96 -0.53 -1.06
N ALA A 247 10.60 -0.96 0.04
CA ALA A 247 10.48 -2.32 0.55
C ALA A 247 9.08 -2.63 1.05
N ILE A 248 8.36 -1.66 1.62
CA ILE A 248 6.92 -1.78 1.89
C ILE A 248 6.15 -2.05 0.59
N HIS A 249 6.61 -1.48 -0.52
CA HIS A 249 6.01 -1.69 -1.86
C HIS A 249 6.37 -3.05 -2.49
N TRP A 250 7.50 -3.67 -2.09
CA TRP A 250 7.99 -4.96 -2.64
C TRP A 250 7.69 -6.16 -1.74
N TYR A 251 7.40 -5.94 -0.44
CA TYR A 251 7.16 -7.00 0.55
C TYR A 251 5.69 -7.14 0.99
N ILE A 252 4.76 -6.37 0.43
CA ILE A 252 3.34 -6.54 0.52
C ILE A 252 2.83 -7.13 -0.80
#